data_579ae7d1b12eb29b94f67843a0c12b64
#
_entry.id   579ae7d1b12eb29b94f67843a0c12b64
#
_cell.length_a   1.000
_cell.length_b   1.000
_cell.length_c   1.000
_cell.angle_alpha   90.00
_cell.angle_beta   90.00
_cell.angle_gamma   90.00
#
_symmetry.space_group_name_H-M   'P 1'
#
loop_
_entity.id
_entity.type
_entity.pdbx_description
1 polymer ?
#
loop_
_entity_poly.entity_id
_entity_poly.type
_entity_poly.pdbx_seq_one_letter_code
_entity_poly.pdbx_strand_id
1 'polypeptide(L)'
;AELMRERMLALGFDEVVFDRLGNVIGTIHGKRPGKTILLDGHMDTVDVIDAAEWSHDPFGGEISDGKIYGRGASDMKGSDCAMVMATGRFAARTKKDFAGTICVSGSVHEECFEGVAPREITKRIHPDFVIVGEATSTSVKIGQRGRAEVVVETKGVSCHSSNPEKGVNAVYAMVGVIEEIRKIVPNEHPLLGKGILELTDIISAPYPGASVVPAKCRATFDRRTLVGEDEA
;
A
#
# COMPACT_ATOMS: atom_id res chain seq x y z
N ALA A 1 -11.37 10.96 -6.09
CA ALA A 1 -12.02 10.26 -7.21
C ALA A 1 -12.71 11.23 -8.18
N GLU A 2 -13.65 12.08 -7.71
CA GLU A 2 -14.39 12.99 -8.61
C GLU A 2 -13.48 13.95 -9.38
N LEU A 3 -12.52 14.59 -8.73
CA LEU A 3 -11.54 15.46 -9.39
C LEU A 3 -10.74 14.73 -10.48
N MET A 4 -10.35 13.48 -10.24
CA MET A 4 -9.66 12.65 -11.22
C MET A 4 -10.56 12.35 -12.42
N ARG A 5 -11.83 11.98 -12.16
CA ARG A 5 -12.85 11.80 -13.20
C ARG A 5 -13.04 13.06 -14.06
N GLU A 6 -13.26 14.20 -13.44
CA GLU A 6 -13.43 15.48 -14.14
C GLU A 6 -12.22 15.80 -15.01
N ARG A 7 -11.02 15.58 -14.49
CA ARG A 7 -9.79 15.83 -15.23
C ARG A 7 -9.63 14.88 -16.42
N MET A 8 -9.94 13.58 -16.27
CA MET A 8 -9.94 12.61 -17.36
C MET A 8 -10.93 13.02 -18.47
N LEU A 9 -12.16 13.39 -18.10
CA LEU A 9 -13.16 13.85 -19.05
C LEU A 9 -12.69 15.12 -19.81
N ALA A 10 -12.12 16.09 -19.09
CA ALA A 10 -11.58 17.32 -19.70
C ALA A 10 -10.39 17.04 -20.65
N LEU A 11 -9.66 15.96 -20.44
CA LEU A 11 -8.55 15.51 -21.29
C LEU A 11 -8.99 14.63 -22.47
N GLY A 12 -10.29 14.39 -22.64
CA GLY A 12 -10.86 13.67 -23.78
C GLY A 12 -10.75 12.15 -23.68
N PHE A 13 -10.78 11.61 -22.48
CA PHE A 13 -11.00 10.17 -22.29
C PHE A 13 -12.35 9.78 -22.85
N ASP A 14 -12.44 8.63 -23.53
CA ASP A 14 -13.64 8.16 -24.20
C ASP A 14 -14.70 7.68 -23.21
N GLU A 15 -14.26 7.06 -22.13
CA GLU A 15 -15.10 6.58 -21.04
C GLU A 15 -14.42 6.87 -19.71
N VAL A 16 -15.17 7.31 -18.71
CA VAL A 16 -14.71 7.40 -17.31
C VAL A 16 -15.82 6.91 -16.39
N VAL A 17 -15.54 5.87 -15.64
CA VAL A 17 -16.51 5.19 -14.78
C VAL A 17 -15.98 5.02 -13.37
N PHE A 18 -16.91 4.89 -12.43
CA PHE A 18 -16.63 4.33 -11.12
C PHE A 18 -17.04 2.85 -11.09
N ASP A 19 -16.26 2.04 -10.44
CA ASP A 19 -16.70 0.68 -10.12
C ASP A 19 -17.43 0.64 -8.76
N ARG A 20 -17.85 -0.56 -8.35
CA ARG A 20 -18.59 -0.76 -7.09
C ARG A 20 -17.79 -0.46 -5.82
N LEU A 21 -16.47 -0.41 -5.88
CA LEU A 21 -15.60 -0.08 -4.75
C LEU A 21 -15.29 1.41 -4.68
N GLY A 22 -15.59 2.17 -5.75
CA GLY A 22 -15.25 3.58 -5.87
C GLY A 22 -13.96 3.85 -6.63
N ASN A 23 -13.34 2.84 -7.23
CA ASN A 23 -12.22 3.04 -8.13
C ASN A 23 -12.68 3.86 -9.35
N VAL A 24 -11.87 4.82 -9.78
CA VAL A 24 -12.11 5.56 -11.01
C VAL A 24 -11.30 4.95 -12.14
N ILE A 25 -11.95 4.70 -13.28
CA ILE A 25 -11.32 4.04 -14.42
C ILE A 25 -11.61 4.88 -15.67
N GLY A 26 -10.56 5.40 -16.28
CA GLY A 26 -10.64 6.15 -17.54
C GLY A 26 -10.06 5.34 -18.70
N THR A 27 -10.71 5.38 -19.85
CA THR A 27 -10.33 4.61 -21.04
C THR A 27 -10.17 5.50 -22.25
N ILE A 28 -9.11 5.30 -23.02
CA ILE A 28 -8.90 5.90 -24.34
C ILE A 28 -8.67 4.78 -25.36
N HIS A 29 -9.48 4.77 -26.40
CA HIS A 29 -9.35 3.82 -27.50
C HIS A 29 -8.52 4.39 -28.66
N GLY A 30 -7.53 3.63 -29.09
CA GLY A 30 -6.85 3.88 -30.35
C GLY A 30 -7.75 3.55 -31.56
N LYS A 31 -7.41 4.11 -32.72
CA LYS A 31 -8.18 3.89 -33.96
C LYS A 31 -7.98 2.50 -34.57
N ARG A 32 -7.02 1.73 -34.09
CA ARG A 32 -6.71 0.39 -34.59
C ARG A 32 -6.79 -0.66 -33.47
N PRO A 33 -7.20 -1.87 -33.75
CA PRO A 33 -7.14 -2.96 -32.77
C PRO A 33 -5.73 -3.17 -32.23
N GLY A 34 -5.58 -3.58 -30.97
CA GLY A 34 -4.30 -3.85 -30.36
C GLY A 34 -4.43 -4.23 -28.89
N LYS A 35 -3.33 -4.17 -28.19
CA LYS A 35 -3.20 -4.53 -26.78
C LYS A 35 -3.81 -3.47 -25.86
N THR A 36 -4.24 -3.93 -24.69
CA THR A 36 -4.71 -3.04 -23.61
C THR A 36 -3.62 -2.86 -22.57
N ILE A 37 -3.27 -1.61 -22.30
CA ILE A 37 -2.34 -1.23 -21.25
C ILE A 37 -3.14 -0.55 -20.14
N LEU A 38 -2.95 -1.01 -18.90
CA LEU A 38 -3.46 -0.36 -17.70
C LEU A 38 -2.32 0.39 -16.99
N LEU A 39 -2.53 1.66 -16.72
CA LEU A 39 -1.73 2.46 -15.81
C LEU A 39 -2.50 2.55 -14.49
N ASP A 40 -1.98 1.95 -13.44
CA ASP A 40 -2.67 1.84 -12.15
C ASP A 40 -1.95 2.61 -11.06
N GLY A 41 -2.73 3.28 -10.23
CA GLY A 41 -2.26 3.95 -9.04
C GLY A 41 -3.36 4.10 -8.01
N HIS A 42 -3.01 4.46 -6.76
CA HIS A 42 -3.98 4.62 -5.69
C HIS A 42 -4.18 6.06 -5.26
N MET A 43 -5.41 6.39 -4.89
CA MET A 43 -5.83 7.75 -4.50
C MET A 43 -5.81 7.98 -2.99
N ASP A 44 -5.90 6.92 -2.20
CA ASP A 44 -5.83 6.99 -0.74
C ASP A 44 -4.40 7.24 -0.24
N THR A 45 -4.27 7.48 1.03
CA THR A 45 -2.97 7.72 1.69
C THR A 45 -3.05 7.23 3.12
N VAL A 46 -1.90 6.90 3.71
CA VAL A 46 -1.80 6.73 5.16
C VAL A 46 -2.05 8.06 5.89
N ASP A 47 -2.41 7.98 7.16
CA ASP A 47 -2.65 9.13 8.02
C ASP A 47 -1.39 9.98 8.24
N VAL A 48 -1.62 11.23 8.65
CA VAL A 48 -0.61 12.11 9.21
C VAL A 48 -0.68 12.03 10.74
N ILE A 49 0.24 11.24 11.33
CA ILE A 49 0.23 11.00 12.77
C ILE A 49 0.80 12.20 13.55
N ASP A 50 1.95 12.70 13.12
CA ASP A 50 2.71 13.75 13.81
C ASP A 50 2.88 15.00 12.92
N ALA A 51 1.79 15.73 12.68
CA ALA A 51 1.79 16.91 11.82
C ALA A 51 2.80 17.98 12.23
N ALA A 52 3.13 18.06 13.53
CA ALA A 52 4.10 19.02 14.06
C ALA A 52 5.56 18.71 13.67
N GLU A 53 5.86 17.50 13.27
CA GLU A 53 7.19 17.09 12.81
C GLU A 53 7.43 17.36 11.32
N TRP A 54 6.39 17.76 10.59
CA TRP A 54 6.51 18.09 9.18
C TRP A 54 7.12 19.48 8.98
N SER A 55 8.09 19.59 8.08
CA SER A 55 8.70 20.87 7.70
C SER A 55 7.79 21.76 6.83
N HIS A 56 6.74 21.19 6.25
CA HIS A 56 5.72 21.85 5.44
C HIS A 56 4.35 21.31 5.87
N ASP A 57 3.28 22.07 5.62
CA ASP A 57 1.92 21.59 5.88
C ASP A 57 1.67 20.28 5.08
N PRO A 58 1.40 19.14 5.74
CA PRO A 58 1.17 17.86 5.06
C PRO A 58 -0.05 17.87 4.14
N PHE A 59 -0.96 18.83 4.29
CA PHE A 59 -2.15 18.98 3.44
C PHE A 59 -2.10 20.22 2.53
N GLY A 60 -1.02 21.01 2.60
CA GLY A 60 -0.89 22.27 1.89
C GLY A 60 -0.61 22.13 0.40
N GLY A 61 0.05 21.08 -0.01
CA GLY A 61 0.47 20.91 -1.42
C GLY A 61 1.45 21.99 -1.88
N GLU A 62 2.25 22.53 -0.99
CA GLU A 62 3.22 23.59 -1.28
C GLU A 62 4.18 23.19 -2.40
N ILE A 63 4.42 24.13 -3.32
CA ILE A 63 5.41 23.95 -4.37
C ILE A 63 6.60 24.89 -4.07
N SER A 64 7.74 24.29 -3.72
CA SER A 64 8.99 25.01 -3.42
C SER A 64 10.18 24.23 -3.96
N ASP A 65 11.17 24.94 -4.50
CA ASP A 65 12.41 24.38 -5.05
C ASP A 65 12.21 23.23 -6.06
N GLY A 66 11.15 23.30 -6.86
CA GLY A 66 10.82 22.28 -7.86
C GLY A 66 10.24 20.99 -7.28
N LYS A 67 9.82 21.00 -6.02
CA LYS A 67 9.20 19.88 -5.32
C LYS A 67 7.79 20.23 -4.87
N ILE A 68 6.94 19.21 -4.77
CA ILE A 68 5.60 19.31 -4.19
C ILE A 68 5.65 18.63 -2.82
N TYR A 69 5.32 19.40 -1.77
CA TYR A 69 5.30 18.90 -0.40
C TYR A 69 3.88 18.56 0.02
N GLY A 70 3.69 17.39 0.61
CA GLY A 70 2.41 16.97 1.16
C GLY A 70 2.24 15.46 1.24
N ARG A 71 1.36 15.01 2.11
CA ARG A 71 0.94 13.61 2.21
C ARG A 71 0.31 13.18 0.89
N GLY A 72 0.77 12.05 0.34
CA GLY A 72 0.32 11.54 -0.96
C GLY A 72 0.99 12.19 -2.18
N ALA A 73 1.89 13.17 -2.02
CA ALA A 73 2.58 13.78 -3.16
C ALA A 73 3.51 12.78 -3.87
N SER A 74 4.25 11.97 -3.11
CA SER A 74 5.13 10.92 -3.63
C SER A 74 4.42 9.56 -3.71
N ASP A 75 3.59 9.25 -2.74
CA ASP A 75 2.86 8.00 -2.58
C ASP A 75 1.35 8.30 -2.50
N MET A 76 0.54 8.15 -3.66
CA MET A 76 1.20 8.18 -4.98
C MET A 76 0.47 9.10 -5.95
N LYS A 77 -0.26 10.13 -5.45
CA LYS A 77 -1.06 11.08 -6.28
C LYS A 77 -0.23 11.82 -7.33
N GLY A 78 1.07 12.00 -7.11
CA GLY A 78 1.97 12.57 -8.11
C GLY A 78 2.03 11.71 -9.37
N SER A 79 2.15 10.38 -9.20
CA SER A 79 2.12 9.41 -10.30
C SER A 79 0.74 9.33 -10.95
N ASP A 80 -0.34 9.34 -10.17
CA ASP A 80 -1.71 9.39 -10.69
C ASP A 80 -1.92 10.57 -11.63
N CYS A 81 -1.53 11.76 -11.18
CA CYS A 81 -1.59 12.96 -12.00
C CYS A 81 -0.75 12.83 -13.28
N ALA A 82 0.46 12.29 -13.16
CA ALA A 82 1.35 12.10 -14.29
C ALA A 82 0.75 11.13 -15.33
N MET A 83 0.20 10.00 -14.90
CA MET A 83 -0.42 8.99 -15.76
C MET A 83 -1.66 9.56 -16.49
N VAL A 84 -2.54 10.23 -15.78
CA VAL A 84 -3.74 10.87 -16.38
C VAL A 84 -3.34 11.92 -17.41
N MET A 85 -2.42 12.81 -17.05
CA MET A 85 -1.97 13.89 -17.94
C MET A 85 -1.20 13.36 -19.15
N ALA A 86 -0.32 12.39 -18.96
CA ALA A 86 0.46 11.79 -20.04
C ALA A 86 -0.45 11.09 -21.05
N THR A 87 -1.42 10.31 -20.57
CA THR A 87 -2.38 9.60 -21.42
C THR A 87 -3.26 10.56 -22.24
N GLY A 88 -3.82 11.58 -21.60
CA GLY A 88 -4.62 12.59 -22.30
C GLY A 88 -3.80 13.36 -23.35
N ARG A 89 -2.58 13.80 -22.99
CA ARG A 89 -1.68 14.49 -23.92
C ARG A 89 -1.24 13.60 -25.08
N PHE A 90 -0.96 12.34 -24.81
CA PHE A 90 -0.61 11.36 -25.85
C PHE A 90 -1.76 11.17 -26.83
N ALA A 91 -2.97 10.99 -26.34
CA ALA A 91 -4.16 10.83 -27.17
C ALA A 91 -4.43 12.08 -28.03
N ALA A 92 -4.32 13.27 -27.46
CA ALA A 92 -4.48 14.54 -28.19
C ALA A 92 -3.40 14.71 -29.27
N ARG A 93 -2.13 14.48 -28.93
CA ARG A 93 -1.00 14.62 -29.86
C ARG A 93 -1.08 13.65 -31.04
N THR A 94 -1.46 12.40 -30.78
CA THR A 94 -1.61 11.38 -31.81
C THR A 94 -2.96 11.44 -32.52
N LYS A 95 -3.90 12.27 -32.06
CA LYS A 95 -5.31 12.26 -32.50
C LYS A 95 -5.91 10.85 -32.41
N LYS A 96 -5.50 10.09 -31.36
CA LYS A 96 -5.83 8.68 -31.13
C LYS A 96 -5.41 7.72 -32.25
N ASP A 97 -4.47 8.12 -33.11
CA ASP A 97 -3.93 7.25 -34.16
C ASP A 97 -2.82 6.35 -33.59
N PHE A 98 -3.25 5.37 -32.83
CA PHE A 98 -2.43 4.28 -32.28
C PHE A 98 -3.24 2.98 -32.27
N ALA A 99 -2.56 1.86 -32.00
CA ALA A 99 -3.22 0.55 -31.88
C ALA A 99 -3.46 0.23 -30.39
N GLY A 100 -4.63 -0.33 -30.09
CA GLY A 100 -4.98 -0.79 -28.75
C GLY A 100 -5.71 0.25 -27.89
N THR A 101 -5.71 -0.02 -26.59
CA THR A 101 -6.45 0.76 -25.58
C THR A 101 -5.51 1.12 -24.43
N ILE A 102 -5.63 2.33 -23.94
CA ILE A 102 -4.94 2.79 -22.72
C ILE A 102 -6.02 3.05 -21.66
N CYS A 103 -5.90 2.36 -20.54
CA CYS A 103 -6.70 2.59 -19.35
C CYS A 103 -5.83 3.23 -18.26
N VAL A 104 -6.42 4.14 -17.50
CA VAL A 104 -5.82 4.69 -16.28
C VAL A 104 -6.80 4.47 -15.16
N SER A 105 -6.33 3.90 -14.06
CA SER A 105 -7.15 3.73 -12.85
C SER A 105 -6.58 4.49 -11.67
N GLY A 106 -7.49 5.05 -10.86
CA GLY A 106 -7.22 5.49 -9.51
C GLY A 106 -7.92 4.52 -8.56
N SER A 107 -7.16 3.67 -7.92
CA SER A 107 -7.69 2.68 -6.99
C SER A 107 -7.93 3.27 -5.60
N VAL A 108 -8.77 2.62 -4.82
CA VAL A 108 -9.10 2.98 -3.45
C VAL A 108 -8.65 1.86 -2.50
N HIS A 109 -8.40 2.22 -1.23
CA HIS A 109 -8.06 1.27 -0.16
C HIS A 109 -6.77 0.45 -0.41
N GLU A 110 -5.80 0.99 -1.15
CA GLU A 110 -4.52 0.30 -1.34
C GLU A 110 -3.79 0.18 -0.01
N GLU A 111 -3.71 1.26 0.74
CA GLU A 111 -3.00 1.37 2.03
C GLU A 111 -3.61 0.52 3.17
N CYS A 112 -4.84 0.04 2.98
CA CYS A 112 -5.55 -0.77 3.97
C CYS A 112 -5.77 -2.21 3.52
N PHE A 113 -6.05 -2.44 2.24
CA PHE A 113 -6.47 -3.72 1.67
C PHE A 113 -5.81 -3.97 0.32
N GLU A 114 -4.51 -4.17 0.33
CA GLU A 114 -3.69 -4.42 -0.87
C GLU A 114 -4.31 -5.50 -1.79
N GLY A 115 -4.37 -5.21 -3.08
CA GLY A 115 -4.82 -6.15 -4.11
C GLY A 115 -6.33 -6.29 -4.28
N VAL A 116 -7.18 -5.76 -3.40
CA VAL A 116 -8.64 -5.86 -3.53
C VAL A 116 -9.14 -5.00 -4.69
N ALA A 117 -8.75 -3.74 -4.72
CA ALA A 117 -9.14 -2.80 -5.79
C ALA A 117 -8.57 -3.20 -7.17
N PRO A 118 -7.28 -3.48 -7.34
CA PRO A 118 -6.73 -3.95 -8.62
C PRO A 118 -7.39 -5.23 -9.14
N ARG A 119 -7.81 -6.14 -8.26
CA ARG A 119 -8.54 -7.34 -8.64
C ARG A 119 -9.89 -7.02 -9.32
N GLU A 120 -10.62 -6.03 -8.83
CA GLU A 120 -11.88 -5.61 -9.46
C GLU A 120 -11.62 -4.85 -10.79
N ILE A 121 -10.63 -3.98 -10.81
CA ILE A 121 -10.23 -3.23 -12.01
C ILE A 121 -9.81 -4.20 -13.12
N THR A 122 -8.94 -5.15 -12.84
CA THR A 122 -8.43 -6.10 -13.84
C THR A 122 -9.50 -7.07 -14.35
N LYS A 123 -10.49 -7.45 -13.53
CA LYS A 123 -11.67 -8.21 -13.99
C LYS A 123 -12.51 -7.45 -15.01
N ARG A 124 -12.54 -6.13 -14.93
CA ARG A 124 -13.28 -5.29 -15.87
C ARG A 124 -12.50 -5.03 -17.16
N ILE A 125 -11.20 -4.70 -17.02
CA ILE A 125 -10.37 -4.21 -18.13
C ILE A 125 -9.71 -5.37 -18.90
N HIS A 126 -9.34 -6.47 -18.24
CA HIS A 126 -8.55 -7.57 -18.81
C HIS A 126 -7.29 -7.06 -19.53
N PRO A 127 -6.38 -6.33 -18.84
CA PRO A 127 -5.21 -5.72 -19.47
C PRO A 127 -4.20 -6.77 -19.92
N ASP A 128 -3.54 -6.51 -21.07
CA ASP A 128 -2.38 -7.29 -21.51
C ASP A 128 -1.10 -6.91 -20.75
N PHE A 129 -1.00 -5.63 -20.34
CA PHE A 129 0.13 -5.08 -19.58
C PHE A 129 -0.38 -4.13 -18.50
N VAL A 130 0.30 -4.15 -17.36
CA VAL A 130 0.02 -3.23 -16.25
C VAL A 130 1.30 -2.48 -15.90
N ILE A 131 1.20 -1.17 -15.71
CA ILE A 131 2.24 -0.32 -15.16
C ILE A 131 1.67 0.28 -13.89
N VAL A 132 2.29 -0.03 -12.76
CA VAL A 132 1.94 0.52 -11.45
C VAL A 132 2.80 1.73 -11.18
N GLY A 133 2.18 2.85 -10.81
CA GLY A 133 2.85 4.14 -10.66
C GLY A 133 3.49 4.38 -9.30
N GLU A 134 3.78 3.34 -8.53
CA GLU A 134 4.39 3.43 -7.21
C GLU A 134 5.75 4.15 -7.22
N ALA A 135 6.07 4.76 -6.07
CA ALA A 135 7.33 5.48 -5.87
C ALA A 135 8.53 4.54 -5.86
N THR A 136 9.30 4.53 -6.94
CA THR A 136 10.47 3.67 -7.15
C THR A 136 11.77 4.44 -7.38
N SER A 137 11.80 5.73 -7.04
CA SER A 137 12.92 6.65 -7.39
C SER A 137 13.24 6.60 -8.87
N THR A 138 12.19 6.60 -9.73
CA THR A 138 12.27 6.52 -11.20
C THR A 138 12.95 5.26 -11.77
N SER A 139 13.09 4.21 -10.95
CA SER A 139 13.60 2.91 -11.39
C SER A 139 12.46 1.99 -11.82
N VAL A 140 12.61 1.27 -12.92
CA VAL A 140 11.66 0.23 -13.31
C VAL A 140 11.84 -0.98 -12.40
N LYS A 141 10.78 -1.37 -11.70
CA LYS A 141 10.70 -2.60 -10.90
C LYS A 141 9.86 -3.63 -11.66
N ILE A 142 10.35 -4.85 -11.75
CA ILE A 142 9.71 -5.95 -12.51
C ILE A 142 9.18 -7.06 -11.61
N GLY A 143 9.21 -6.84 -10.30
CA GLY A 143 8.71 -7.79 -9.30
C GLY A 143 8.76 -7.18 -7.91
N GLN A 144 7.98 -7.75 -7.02
CA GLN A 144 7.91 -7.34 -5.62
C GLN A 144 7.83 -8.57 -4.71
N ARG A 145 8.17 -8.39 -3.45
CA ARG A 145 7.96 -9.39 -2.40
C ARG A 145 6.47 -9.45 -2.05
N GLY A 146 6.02 -10.62 -1.62
CA GLY A 146 4.70 -10.74 -1.01
C GLY A 146 4.68 -10.12 0.39
N ARG A 147 3.49 -10.00 0.97
CA ARG A 147 3.28 -9.52 2.33
C ARG A 147 2.36 -10.47 3.11
N ALA A 148 2.73 -10.73 4.35
CA ALA A 148 1.87 -11.39 5.32
C ALA A 148 2.02 -10.70 6.67
N GLU A 149 0.92 -10.60 7.40
CA GLU A 149 0.92 -10.16 8.79
C GLU A 149 0.90 -11.39 9.69
N VAL A 150 1.90 -11.54 10.54
CA VAL A 150 2.00 -12.64 11.49
C VAL A 150 1.70 -12.12 12.90
N VAL A 151 0.64 -12.64 13.49
CA VAL A 151 0.21 -12.26 14.85
C VAL A 151 0.56 -13.38 15.82
N VAL A 152 1.29 -13.01 16.87
CA VAL A 152 1.64 -13.92 17.97
C VAL A 152 0.95 -13.44 19.24
N GLU A 153 0.33 -14.35 19.97
CA GLU A 153 -0.27 -14.09 21.27
C GLU A 153 0.36 -14.98 22.34
N THR A 154 0.81 -14.38 23.43
CA THR A 154 1.21 -15.11 24.66
C THR A 154 0.13 -14.97 25.72
N LYS A 155 -0.06 -16.02 26.50
CA LYS A 155 -1.02 -16.10 27.58
C LYS A 155 -0.31 -16.26 28.91
N GLY A 156 -0.82 -15.58 29.93
CA GLY A 156 -0.34 -15.62 31.29
C GLY A 156 -1.47 -15.78 32.28
N VAL A 157 -1.18 -15.46 33.54
CA VAL A 157 -2.14 -15.47 34.64
C VAL A 157 -2.08 -14.12 35.33
N SER A 158 -3.20 -13.40 35.36
CA SER A 158 -3.28 -12.08 35.98
C SER A 158 -3.21 -12.17 37.51
N CYS A 159 -2.49 -11.23 38.12
CA CYS A 159 -2.49 -11.01 39.55
C CYS A 159 -2.17 -9.54 39.87
N HIS A 160 -2.24 -9.14 41.14
CA HIS A 160 -1.80 -7.82 41.55
C HIS A 160 -0.27 -7.73 41.43
N SER A 161 0.24 -6.62 40.88
CA SER A 161 1.67 -6.45 40.60
C SER A 161 2.60 -6.47 41.84
N SER A 162 2.01 -6.27 43.05
CA SER A 162 2.76 -6.41 44.31
C SER A 162 3.02 -7.86 44.74
N ASN A 163 2.37 -8.84 44.10
CA ASN A 163 2.53 -10.27 44.36
C ASN A 163 2.74 -11.03 43.03
N PRO A 164 3.79 -10.71 42.27
CA PRO A 164 3.96 -11.21 40.91
C PRO A 164 4.15 -12.73 40.85
N GLU A 165 4.57 -13.34 41.94
CA GLU A 165 4.73 -14.78 42.08
C GLU A 165 3.41 -15.59 42.02
N LYS A 166 2.27 -14.91 42.17
CA LYS A 166 0.92 -15.50 42.04
C LYS A 166 0.39 -15.50 40.60
N GLY A 167 1.13 -14.91 39.69
CA GLY A 167 0.74 -14.80 38.29
C GLY A 167 1.79 -15.28 37.31
N VAL A 168 1.48 -15.15 36.03
CA VAL A 168 2.40 -15.40 34.91
C VAL A 168 2.32 -14.19 33.99
N ASN A 169 3.41 -13.49 33.81
CA ASN A 169 3.43 -12.26 33.01
C ASN A 169 3.54 -12.61 31.51
N ALA A 170 2.48 -12.35 30.76
CA ALA A 170 2.43 -12.60 29.33
C ALA A 170 3.41 -11.71 28.53
N VAL A 171 3.73 -10.51 29.04
CA VAL A 171 4.72 -9.64 28.36
C VAL A 171 6.12 -10.22 28.44
N TYR A 172 6.53 -10.77 29.58
CA TYR A 172 7.82 -11.44 29.68
C TYR A 172 7.91 -12.70 28.79
N ALA A 173 6.79 -13.45 28.69
CA ALA A 173 6.72 -14.56 27.75
C ALA A 173 6.87 -14.08 26.29
N MET A 174 6.25 -12.94 25.93
CA MET A 174 6.38 -12.36 24.59
C MET A 174 7.79 -11.87 24.31
N VAL A 175 8.48 -11.28 25.28
CA VAL A 175 9.90 -10.89 25.11
C VAL A 175 10.75 -12.10 24.71
N GLY A 176 10.58 -13.23 25.39
CA GLY A 176 11.29 -14.47 25.03
C GLY A 176 10.96 -14.95 23.61
N VAL A 177 9.70 -14.87 23.20
CA VAL A 177 9.28 -15.23 21.82
C VAL A 177 9.92 -14.29 20.80
N ILE A 178 9.92 -12.99 21.05
CA ILE A 178 10.54 -11.99 20.16
C ILE A 178 12.04 -12.25 20.01
N GLU A 179 12.73 -12.59 21.11
CA GLU A 179 14.16 -12.92 21.06
C GLU A 179 14.45 -14.15 20.18
N GLU A 180 13.57 -15.16 20.20
CA GLU A 180 13.73 -16.35 19.33
C GLU A 180 13.40 -15.98 17.85
N ILE A 181 12.33 -15.23 17.61
CA ILE A 181 11.96 -14.80 16.25
C ILE A 181 13.09 -13.97 15.62
N ARG A 182 13.76 -13.10 16.37
CA ARG A 182 14.89 -12.29 15.88
C ARG A 182 16.11 -13.11 15.44
N LYS A 183 16.22 -14.38 15.83
CA LYS A 183 17.26 -15.29 15.35
C LYS A 183 16.97 -15.90 13.99
N ILE A 184 15.73 -15.82 13.53
CA ILE A 184 15.33 -16.31 12.21
C ILE A 184 16.01 -15.45 11.14
N VAL A 185 16.78 -16.10 10.28
CA VAL A 185 17.40 -15.47 9.12
C VAL A 185 16.50 -15.73 7.91
N PRO A 186 15.80 -14.71 7.38
CA PRO A 186 14.97 -14.88 6.20
C PRO A 186 15.79 -15.30 4.98
N ASN A 187 15.17 -16.07 4.09
CA ASN A 187 15.76 -16.44 2.81
C ASN A 187 16.07 -15.21 1.95
N GLU A 188 16.91 -15.40 0.93
CA GLU A 188 17.27 -14.37 -0.03
C GLU A 188 16.97 -14.84 -1.45
N HIS A 189 16.39 -13.96 -2.25
CA HIS A 189 16.07 -14.21 -3.66
C HIS A 189 16.97 -13.32 -4.55
N PRO A 190 17.53 -13.84 -5.66
CA PRO A 190 18.49 -13.09 -6.49
C PRO A 190 17.98 -11.74 -7.01
N LEU A 191 16.68 -11.62 -7.31
CA LEU A 191 16.06 -10.39 -7.82
C LEU A 191 15.36 -9.58 -6.73
N LEU A 192 14.75 -10.26 -5.72
CA LEU A 192 13.91 -9.59 -4.71
C LEU A 192 14.69 -9.24 -3.44
N GLY A 193 15.92 -9.73 -3.30
CA GLY A 193 16.72 -9.55 -2.10
C GLY A 193 16.22 -10.39 -0.93
N LYS A 194 16.53 -9.97 0.29
CA LYS A 194 16.15 -10.69 1.51
C LYS A 194 14.67 -10.56 1.82
N GLY A 195 14.07 -11.65 2.29
CA GLY A 195 12.80 -11.59 3.00
C GLY A 195 12.92 -10.74 4.26
N ILE A 196 11.79 -10.24 4.77
CA ILE A 196 11.73 -9.42 5.98
C ILE A 196 10.79 -10.07 6.98
N LEU A 197 11.14 -10.01 8.24
CA LEU A 197 10.28 -10.36 9.36
C LEU A 197 10.57 -9.35 10.47
N GLU A 198 9.73 -8.32 10.57
CA GLU A 198 9.95 -7.18 11.44
C GLU A 198 8.79 -7.01 12.43
N LEU A 199 9.11 -6.76 13.70
CA LEU A 199 8.12 -6.44 14.72
C LEU A 199 7.58 -5.03 14.48
N THR A 200 6.28 -4.91 14.25
CA THR A 200 5.63 -3.63 13.94
C THR A 200 4.72 -3.13 15.05
N ASP A 201 4.23 -4.03 15.91
CA ASP A 201 3.36 -3.66 17.02
C ASP A 201 3.45 -4.65 18.17
N ILE A 202 3.24 -4.16 19.41
CA ILE A 202 3.13 -4.97 20.62
C ILE A 202 2.19 -4.31 21.62
N ILE A 203 1.24 -5.07 22.13
CA ILE A 203 0.27 -4.59 23.11
C ILE A 203 -0.03 -5.64 24.17
N SER A 204 -0.12 -5.20 25.43
CA SER A 204 -0.57 -6.05 26.53
C SER A 204 -2.07 -5.93 26.78
N ALA A 205 -2.67 -6.88 27.47
CA ALA A 205 -4.03 -6.77 27.97
C ALA A 205 -4.11 -7.21 29.45
N PRO A 206 -4.70 -6.33 30.30
CA PRO A 206 -5.25 -5.00 29.99
C PRO A 206 -4.19 -3.97 29.63
N TYR A 207 -4.60 -2.95 28.84
CA TYR A 207 -3.78 -1.76 28.56
C TYR A 207 -4.64 -0.50 28.74
N PRO A 208 -4.19 0.49 29.54
CA PRO A 208 -3.03 0.41 30.44
C PRO A 208 -3.24 -0.58 31.59
N GLY A 209 -2.17 -1.27 31.97
CA GLY A 209 -2.23 -2.37 32.95
C GLY A 209 -2.31 -1.94 34.41
N ALA A 210 -2.07 -0.67 34.73
CA ALA A 210 -1.98 -0.15 36.11
C ALA A 210 -1.24 -1.12 37.06
N SER A 211 -1.88 -1.57 38.16
CA SER A 211 -1.26 -2.47 39.14
C SER A 211 -1.53 -3.97 38.87
N VAL A 212 -1.62 -4.36 37.61
CA VAL A 212 -1.98 -5.72 37.19
C VAL A 212 -0.88 -6.37 36.36
N VAL A 213 -0.51 -7.59 36.69
CA VAL A 213 0.32 -8.45 35.82
C VAL A 213 -0.53 -8.84 34.61
N PRO A 214 -0.08 -8.54 33.37
CA PRO A 214 -0.91 -8.76 32.18
C PRO A 214 -1.06 -10.26 31.86
N ALA A 215 -2.30 -10.67 31.60
CA ALA A 215 -2.66 -12.05 31.24
C ALA A 215 -2.52 -12.35 29.76
N LYS A 216 -2.36 -11.33 28.92
CA LYS A 216 -2.13 -11.49 27.48
C LYS A 216 -1.14 -10.44 26.98
N CYS A 217 -0.38 -10.84 25.96
CA CYS A 217 0.39 -9.93 25.15
C CYS A 217 0.29 -10.37 23.69
N ARG A 218 0.06 -9.42 22.79
CA ARG A 218 -0.02 -9.66 21.36
C ARG A 218 1.07 -8.84 20.68
N ALA A 219 1.74 -9.46 19.74
CA ALA A 219 2.74 -8.82 18.88
C ALA A 219 2.39 -9.09 17.42
N THR A 220 2.64 -8.10 16.57
CA THR A 220 2.39 -8.19 15.12
C THR A 220 3.72 -8.04 14.39
N PHE A 221 3.97 -8.92 13.42
CA PHE A 221 5.16 -8.89 12.59
C PHE A 221 4.75 -8.69 11.12
N ASP A 222 5.41 -7.75 10.44
CA ASP A 222 5.34 -7.63 8.98
C ASP A 222 6.32 -8.61 8.34
N ARG A 223 5.78 -9.56 7.60
CA ARG A 223 6.54 -10.55 6.83
C ARG A 223 6.52 -10.18 5.36
N ARG A 224 7.70 -9.91 4.78
CA ARG A 224 7.84 -9.79 3.33
C ARG A 224 8.33 -11.12 2.78
N THR A 225 7.43 -11.81 2.07
CA THR A 225 7.65 -13.16 1.57
C THR A 225 8.34 -13.18 0.21
N LEU A 226 9.04 -14.26 -0.08
CA LEU A 226 9.72 -14.51 -1.34
C LEU A 226 8.98 -15.57 -2.16
N VAL A 227 9.35 -15.69 -3.43
CA VAL A 227 8.80 -16.72 -4.32
C VAL A 227 9.07 -18.12 -3.75
N GLY A 228 8.02 -18.92 -3.64
CA GLY A 228 8.08 -20.27 -3.06
C GLY A 228 7.85 -20.33 -1.56
N GLU A 229 7.61 -19.20 -0.91
CA GLU A 229 7.11 -19.16 0.47
C GLU A 229 5.58 -19.05 0.42
N ASP A 230 4.91 -19.91 1.15
CA ASP A 230 3.46 -19.97 1.31
C ASP A 230 3.06 -20.03 2.79
N GLU A 231 1.82 -20.35 3.09
CA GLU A 231 1.28 -20.39 4.45
C GLU A 231 1.67 -21.67 5.23
N ALA A 232 2.44 -22.58 4.64
CA ALA A 232 2.82 -23.88 5.25
C ALA A 232 4.14 -23.82 6.02
#